data_43fe0aca67b7ddc1c3d32b546418a4d1
#
_entry.id   43fe0aca67b7ddc1c3d32b546418a4d1
#
_cell.length_a   1.000
_cell.length_b   1.000
_cell.length_c   1.000
_cell.angle_alpha   90.00
_cell.angle_beta   90.00
_cell.angle_gamma   90.00
#
_symmetry.space_group_name_H-M   'P 1'
#
loop_
_entity.id
_entity.type
_entity.pdbx_description
1 polymer ?
#
loop_
_entity_poly.entity_id
_entity_poly.type
_entity_poly.pdbx_seq_one_letter_code
_entity_poly.pdbx_strand_id
1 'polypeptide(L)'
;MAKALEKMNVKMLVIACNTATAVALESLQKNMPFPVLGVINAGARAAAKQTKRNEVVVLATEGTIKSGAYEQALLSLSTKAKIIPLACPTFVPLVESGEYEGQFAYDLVANGLKPLQEERFDTVILGCTHYPILQNQIEAAVGPNVHVLSSAQETAKDVEAILRYNGQLRTEIEAPHHVFHASGSVPIFRSICERWLSKEQLDIRRISF
;
A
#
# COMPACT_ATOMS: atom_id res chain seq x y z
N MET A 1 17.21 3.96 7.00
CA MET A 1 16.57 4.37 5.72
C MET A 1 16.16 5.85 5.74
N ALA A 2 15.25 6.34 6.56
CA ALA A 2 14.81 7.74 6.58
C ALA A 2 15.98 8.76 6.68
N LYS A 3 16.95 8.55 7.59
CA LYS A 3 18.16 9.38 7.68
C LYS A 3 19.04 9.36 6.42
N ALA A 4 19.03 8.30 5.62
CA ALA A 4 19.74 8.28 4.35
C ALA A 4 19.04 9.11 3.29
N LEU A 5 17.70 9.07 3.26
CA LEU A 5 16.88 9.91 2.38
C LEU A 5 16.98 11.41 2.77
N GLU A 6 17.07 11.71 4.06
CA GLU A 6 17.31 13.07 4.54
C GLU A 6 18.60 13.67 3.94
N LYS A 7 19.68 12.89 3.89
CA LYS A 7 20.95 13.30 3.26
C LYS A 7 20.84 13.52 1.74
N MET A 8 19.79 13.03 1.10
CA MET A 8 19.50 13.21 -0.33
C MET A 8 18.65 14.47 -0.60
N ASN A 9 18.39 15.28 0.42
CA ASN A 9 17.62 16.52 0.32
C ASN A 9 16.23 16.33 -0.31
N VAL A 10 15.50 15.30 0.14
CA VAL A 10 14.16 15.02 -0.34
C VAL A 10 13.15 16.06 0.13
N LYS A 11 12.14 16.38 -0.69
CA LYS A 11 11.06 17.31 -0.34
C LYS A 11 10.09 16.74 0.68
N MET A 12 9.90 15.41 0.66
CA MET A 12 9.04 14.67 1.58
C MET A 12 9.38 13.17 1.55
N LEU A 13 8.86 12.45 2.51
CA LEU A 13 8.95 11.01 2.61
C LEU A 13 7.55 10.39 2.56
N VAL A 14 7.36 9.38 1.71
CA VAL A 14 6.16 8.55 1.71
C VAL A 14 6.52 7.14 2.18
N ILE A 15 5.92 6.68 3.26
CA ILE A 15 6.05 5.31 3.74
C ILE A 15 5.00 4.47 3.03
N ALA A 16 5.35 3.93 1.85
CA ALA A 16 4.42 3.19 1.02
C ALA A 16 4.04 1.80 1.57
N CYS A 17 4.88 1.23 2.44
CA CYS A 17 4.58 -0.03 3.13
C CYS A 17 3.60 0.19 4.29
N ASN A 18 2.47 -0.55 4.31
CA ASN A 18 1.46 -0.44 5.37
C ASN A 18 2.03 -0.86 6.74
N THR A 19 2.78 -1.96 6.80
CA THR A 19 3.42 -2.40 8.04
C THR A 19 4.41 -1.36 8.57
N ALA A 20 5.24 -0.78 7.69
CA ALA A 20 6.16 0.28 8.09
C ALA A 20 5.43 1.56 8.51
N THR A 21 4.32 1.91 7.82
CA THR A 21 3.45 3.04 8.22
C THR A 21 2.95 2.84 9.64
N ALA A 22 2.41 1.66 9.95
CA ALA A 22 1.82 1.37 11.26
C ALA A 22 2.80 1.54 12.42
N VAL A 23 4.08 1.23 12.21
CA VAL A 23 5.08 1.23 13.30
C VAL A 23 6.01 2.45 13.32
N ALA A 24 6.18 3.14 12.20
CA ALA A 24 7.21 4.17 12.08
C ALA A 24 6.69 5.59 11.79
N LEU A 25 5.45 5.73 11.31
CA LEU A 25 4.93 7.02 10.84
C LEU A 25 5.04 8.12 11.89
N GLU A 26 4.50 7.88 13.08
CA GLU A 26 4.46 8.90 14.15
C GLU A 26 5.87 9.33 14.59
N SER A 27 6.78 8.37 14.75
CA SER A 27 8.16 8.64 15.11
C SER A 27 8.89 9.43 14.02
N LEU A 28 8.67 9.09 12.76
CA LEU A 28 9.31 9.80 11.64
C LEU A 28 8.72 11.20 11.45
N GLN A 29 7.41 11.39 11.62
CA GLN A 29 6.80 12.72 11.58
C GLN A 29 7.35 13.67 12.63
N LYS A 30 7.70 13.15 13.83
CA LYS A 30 8.28 13.95 14.91
C LYS A 30 9.76 14.29 14.71
N ASN A 31 10.49 13.45 13.98
CA ASN A 31 11.96 13.54 13.93
C ASN A 31 12.53 13.96 12.55
N MET A 32 11.72 14.03 11.50
CA MET A 32 12.19 14.45 10.17
C MET A 32 11.91 15.93 9.92
N PRO A 33 12.79 16.65 9.24
CA PRO A 33 12.64 18.08 8.96
C PRO A 33 11.71 18.38 7.76
N PHE A 34 11.12 17.37 7.16
CA PHE A 34 10.22 17.45 6.01
C PHE A 34 8.95 16.63 6.26
N PRO A 35 7.87 16.85 5.48
CA PRO A 35 6.64 16.10 5.61
C PRO A 35 6.85 14.58 5.44
N VAL A 36 6.24 13.79 6.32
CA VAL A 36 6.21 12.33 6.23
C VAL A 36 4.76 11.86 6.14
N LEU A 37 4.44 11.13 5.07
CA LEU A 37 3.15 10.51 4.85
C LEU A 37 3.24 9.00 5.01
N GLY A 38 2.17 8.43 5.58
CA GLY A 38 1.90 6.99 5.51
C GLY A 38 0.66 6.72 4.67
N VAL A 39 0.47 5.46 4.28
CA VAL A 39 -0.59 5.05 3.35
C VAL A 39 -1.88 4.60 4.03
N ILE A 40 -1.87 4.31 5.34
CA ILE A 40 -3.03 3.75 6.06
C ILE A 40 -4.21 4.73 6.10
N ASN A 41 -3.97 5.98 6.51
CA ASN A 41 -5.03 6.98 6.58
C ASN A 41 -5.64 7.29 5.20
N ALA A 42 -4.83 7.29 4.14
CA ALA A 42 -5.31 7.43 2.77
C ALA A 42 -6.25 6.28 2.37
N GLY A 43 -5.87 5.04 2.67
CA GLY A 43 -6.70 3.86 2.44
C GLY A 43 -8.00 3.87 3.23
N ALA A 44 -7.95 4.26 4.52
CA ALA A 44 -9.12 4.39 5.36
C ALA A 44 -10.10 5.46 4.83
N ARG A 45 -9.60 6.63 4.39
CA ARG A 45 -10.44 7.67 3.76
C ARG A 45 -11.06 7.20 2.46
N ALA A 46 -10.31 6.48 1.61
CA ALA A 46 -10.84 5.92 0.39
C ALA A 46 -12.01 4.96 0.68
N ALA A 47 -11.84 4.06 1.63
CA ALA A 47 -12.88 3.12 2.05
C ALA A 47 -14.11 3.83 2.65
N ALA A 48 -13.90 4.80 3.53
CA ALA A 48 -15.00 5.56 4.13
C ALA A 48 -15.83 6.35 3.12
N LYS A 49 -15.23 6.81 2.02
CA LYS A 49 -15.94 7.46 0.90
C LYS A 49 -16.73 6.47 0.06
N GLN A 50 -16.26 5.22 -0.05
CA GLN A 50 -16.81 4.22 -0.98
C GLN A 50 -17.88 3.34 -0.34
N THR A 51 -17.71 2.96 0.93
CA THR A 51 -18.66 2.08 1.61
C THR A 51 -20.02 2.73 1.79
N LYS A 52 -21.08 1.96 1.53
CA LYS A 52 -22.49 2.35 1.78
C LYS A 52 -23.04 1.74 3.05
N ARG A 53 -22.42 0.66 3.53
CA ARG A 53 -22.89 -0.14 4.66
C ARG A 53 -22.05 0.07 5.92
N ASN A 54 -20.91 0.76 5.81
CA ASN A 54 -19.89 0.84 6.85
C ASN A 54 -19.33 -0.54 7.26
N GLU A 55 -19.31 -1.51 6.35
CA GLU A 55 -18.79 -2.87 6.56
C GLU A 55 -17.55 -3.06 5.66
N VAL A 56 -16.38 -2.93 6.25
CA VAL A 56 -15.08 -2.85 5.54
C VAL A 56 -14.16 -3.98 5.94
N VAL A 57 -13.69 -4.74 4.96
CA VAL A 57 -12.61 -5.73 5.12
C VAL A 57 -11.27 -5.06 4.92
N VAL A 58 -10.30 -5.41 5.75
CA VAL A 58 -8.89 -5.02 5.58
C VAL A 58 -8.06 -6.26 5.34
N LEU A 59 -7.62 -6.46 4.10
CA LEU A 59 -6.64 -7.51 3.76
C LEU A 59 -5.24 -6.93 3.95
N ALA A 60 -4.42 -7.56 4.81
CA ALA A 60 -3.08 -7.05 5.08
C ALA A 60 -2.12 -8.16 5.55
N THR A 61 -0.87 -7.80 5.78
CA THR A 61 0.07 -8.68 6.48
C THR A 61 -0.31 -8.83 7.94
N GLU A 62 0.13 -9.91 8.59
CA GLU A 62 -0.09 -10.12 10.03
C GLU A 62 0.36 -8.92 10.89
N GLY A 63 1.52 -8.33 10.57
CA GLY A 63 2.05 -7.17 11.29
C GLY A 63 1.14 -5.95 11.18
N THR A 64 0.57 -5.69 10.00
CA THR A 64 -0.38 -4.59 9.81
C THR A 64 -1.69 -4.85 10.56
N ILE A 65 -2.23 -6.06 10.50
CA ILE A 65 -3.46 -6.44 11.24
C ILE A 65 -3.23 -6.32 12.74
N LYS A 66 -2.16 -6.91 13.28
CA LYS A 66 -1.83 -6.87 14.72
C LYS A 66 -1.62 -5.45 15.25
N SER A 67 -1.23 -4.51 14.40
CA SER A 67 -1.05 -3.11 14.82
C SER A 67 -2.36 -2.38 15.14
N GLY A 68 -3.51 -2.83 14.62
CA GLY A 68 -4.79 -2.14 14.75
C GLY A 68 -4.87 -0.79 14.02
N ALA A 69 -3.85 -0.40 13.24
CA ALA A 69 -3.75 0.95 12.67
C ALA A 69 -4.88 1.27 11.67
N TYR A 70 -5.32 0.30 10.87
CA TYR A 70 -6.49 0.49 9.99
C TYR A 70 -7.80 0.61 10.77
N GLU A 71 -7.94 -0.18 11.83
CA GLU A 71 -9.12 -0.11 12.70
C GLU A 71 -9.23 1.28 13.34
N GLN A 72 -8.15 1.77 13.93
CA GLN A 72 -8.10 3.11 14.51
C GLN A 72 -8.41 4.19 13.47
N ALA A 73 -7.81 4.10 12.26
CA ALA A 73 -8.03 5.06 11.19
C ALA A 73 -9.49 5.07 10.70
N LEU A 74 -10.11 3.91 10.53
CA LEU A 74 -11.50 3.80 10.08
C LEU A 74 -12.48 4.28 11.17
N LEU A 75 -12.26 3.89 12.43
CA LEU A 75 -13.11 4.32 13.56
C LEU A 75 -13.02 5.82 13.80
N SER A 76 -11.89 6.46 13.53
CA SER A 76 -11.76 7.92 13.60
C SER A 76 -12.61 8.65 12.55
N LEU A 77 -12.91 7.99 11.42
CA LEU A 77 -13.75 8.54 10.35
C LEU A 77 -15.24 8.20 10.53
N SER A 78 -15.54 7.03 11.08
CA SER A 78 -16.90 6.56 11.35
C SER A 78 -16.92 5.61 12.54
N THR A 79 -17.51 6.03 13.64
CA THR A 79 -17.69 5.19 14.84
C THR A 79 -18.65 4.00 14.61
N LYS A 80 -19.36 3.97 13.48
CA LYS A 80 -20.27 2.89 13.11
C LYS A 80 -19.63 1.85 12.18
N ALA A 81 -18.37 2.03 11.79
CA ALA A 81 -17.71 1.11 10.88
C ALA A 81 -17.53 -0.28 11.54
N LYS A 82 -18.05 -1.32 10.89
CA LYS A 82 -17.69 -2.71 11.17
C LYS A 82 -16.45 -3.03 10.35
N ILE A 83 -15.36 -3.33 11.04
CA ILE A 83 -14.07 -3.61 10.40
C ILE A 83 -13.78 -5.10 10.57
N ILE A 84 -13.47 -5.76 9.45
CA ILE A 84 -13.16 -7.19 9.38
C ILE A 84 -11.69 -7.31 8.97
N PRO A 85 -10.76 -7.44 9.91
CA PRO A 85 -9.35 -7.61 9.60
C PRO A 85 -9.05 -9.04 9.19
N LEU A 86 -8.35 -9.23 8.06
CA LEU A 86 -7.90 -10.55 7.62
C LEU A 86 -6.42 -10.51 7.20
N ALA A 87 -5.60 -11.28 7.90
CA ALA A 87 -4.21 -11.48 7.53
C ALA A 87 -4.11 -12.49 6.37
N CYS A 88 -3.35 -12.13 5.33
CA CYS A 88 -3.13 -12.97 4.14
C CYS A 88 -1.63 -13.25 3.96
N PRO A 89 -1.02 -14.15 4.76
CA PRO A 89 0.43 -14.37 4.77
C PRO A 89 0.96 -14.99 3.47
N THR A 90 0.12 -15.67 2.69
CA THR A 90 0.50 -16.32 1.44
C THR A 90 0.53 -15.38 0.22
N PHE A 91 -0.08 -14.18 0.31
CA PHE A 91 -0.22 -13.28 -0.85
C PHE A 91 1.10 -12.61 -1.24
N VAL A 92 1.92 -12.21 -0.27
CA VAL A 92 3.25 -11.61 -0.57
C VAL A 92 4.16 -12.62 -1.26
N PRO A 93 4.37 -13.85 -0.75
CA PRO A 93 5.15 -14.86 -1.45
C PRO A 93 4.64 -15.18 -2.86
N LEU A 94 3.32 -15.24 -3.05
CA LEU A 94 2.72 -15.46 -4.38
C LEU A 94 3.11 -14.35 -5.36
N VAL A 95 3.01 -13.08 -4.95
CA VAL A 95 3.36 -11.95 -5.81
C VAL A 95 4.86 -11.91 -6.11
N GLU A 96 5.70 -12.17 -5.12
CA GLU A 96 7.17 -12.16 -5.28
C GLU A 96 7.68 -13.33 -6.14
N SER A 97 7.01 -14.49 -6.12
CA SER A 97 7.35 -15.62 -7.00
C SER A 97 7.15 -15.30 -8.49
N GLY A 98 6.23 -14.38 -8.80
CA GLY A 98 5.83 -14.05 -10.16
C GLY A 98 4.71 -14.93 -10.71
N GLU A 99 4.21 -15.89 -9.95
CA GLU A 99 3.13 -16.82 -10.34
C GLU A 99 1.74 -16.30 -9.91
N TYR A 100 1.52 -15.00 -10.05
CA TYR A 100 0.30 -14.32 -9.58
C TYR A 100 -0.83 -14.28 -10.62
N GLU A 101 -0.71 -15.04 -11.72
CA GLU A 101 -1.73 -15.18 -12.75
C GLU A 101 -2.21 -16.63 -12.88
N GLY A 102 -3.36 -16.82 -13.55
CA GLY A 102 -3.92 -18.12 -13.83
C GLY A 102 -4.63 -18.79 -12.65
N GLN A 103 -5.00 -20.07 -12.83
CA GLN A 103 -5.86 -20.80 -11.90
C GLN A 103 -5.21 -21.01 -10.53
N PHE A 104 -3.91 -21.28 -10.49
CA PHE A 104 -3.17 -21.46 -9.23
C PHE A 104 -3.25 -20.22 -8.34
N ALA A 105 -3.01 -19.04 -8.91
CA ALA A 105 -3.10 -17.77 -8.17
C ALA A 105 -4.51 -17.51 -7.67
N TYR A 106 -5.52 -17.77 -8.52
CA TYR A 106 -6.92 -17.65 -8.13
C TYR A 106 -7.27 -18.56 -6.95
N ASP A 107 -6.92 -19.84 -7.04
CA ASP A 107 -7.23 -20.83 -5.99
C ASP A 107 -6.55 -20.48 -4.66
N LEU A 108 -5.30 -19.99 -4.71
CA LEU A 108 -4.58 -19.58 -3.53
C LEU A 108 -5.23 -18.35 -2.87
N VAL A 109 -5.62 -17.35 -3.69
CA VAL A 109 -6.32 -16.16 -3.21
C VAL A 109 -7.68 -16.52 -2.65
N ALA A 110 -8.49 -17.31 -3.38
CA ALA A 110 -9.81 -17.74 -2.95
C ALA A 110 -9.74 -18.54 -1.62
N ASN A 111 -8.75 -19.41 -1.48
CA ASN A 111 -8.51 -20.14 -0.22
C ASN A 111 -8.14 -19.19 0.94
N GLY A 112 -7.31 -18.17 0.69
CA GLY A 112 -6.95 -17.16 1.69
C GLY A 112 -8.14 -16.31 2.14
N LEU A 113 -9.15 -16.14 1.29
CA LEU A 113 -10.36 -15.35 1.55
C LEU A 113 -11.53 -16.17 2.11
N LYS A 114 -11.40 -17.50 2.28
CA LYS A 114 -12.46 -18.35 2.86
C LYS A 114 -13.03 -17.83 4.18
N PRO A 115 -12.25 -17.26 5.11
CA PRO A 115 -12.82 -16.74 6.36
C PRO A 115 -13.88 -15.64 6.17
N LEU A 116 -13.95 -15.04 4.97
CA LEU A 116 -14.92 -13.99 4.66
C LEU A 116 -16.25 -14.50 4.09
N GLN A 117 -16.41 -15.81 3.83
CA GLN A 117 -17.57 -16.36 3.14
C GLN A 117 -18.91 -16.13 3.88
N GLU A 118 -18.88 -16.12 5.21
CA GLU A 118 -20.06 -15.87 6.05
C GLU A 118 -20.17 -14.39 6.49
N GLU A 119 -19.21 -13.55 6.11
CA GLU A 119 -19.18 -12.15 6.49
C GLU A 119 -19.95 -11.28 5.50
N ARG A 120 -20.58 -10.23 6.02
CA ARG A 120 -21.18 -9.19 5.19
C ARG A 120 -20.26 -7.99 5.12
N PHE A 121 -19.95 -7.56 3.92
CA PHE A 121 -19.15 -6.37 3.64
C PHE A 121 -19.40 -5.86 2.22
N ASP A 122 -19.12 -4.59 1.98
CA ASP A 122 -19.25 -3.97 0.66
C ASP A 122 -17.93 -3.35 0.16
N THR A 123 -16.91 -3.33 0.99
CA THR A 123 -15.64 -2.69 0.67
C THR A 123 -14.46 -3.50 1.20
N VAL A 124 -13.42 -3.65 0.38
CA VAL A 124 -12.16 -4.32 0.71
C VAL A 124 -11.01 -3.34 0.51
N ILE A 125 -10.19 -3.17 1.54
CA ILE A 125 -8.93 -2.42 1.46
C ILE A 125 -7.78 -3.39 1.20
N LEU A 126 -7.00 -3.13 0.15
CA LEU A 126 -5.74 -3.80 -0.13
C LEU A 126 -4.63 -3.16 0.75
N GLY A 127 -4.52 -3.60 1.99
CA GLY A 127 -3.63 -3.08 3.02
C GLY A 127 -2.18 -3.57 2.92
N CYS A 128 -1.71 -3.89 1.72
CA CYS A 128 -0.33 -4.24 1.41
C CYS A 128 0.02 -3.78 0.00
N THR A 129 1.25 -3.32 -0.21
CA THR A 129 1.75 -2.85 -1.52
C THR A 129 1.77 -3.93 -2.60
N HIS A 130 1.80 -5.21 -2.21
CA HIS A 130 1.77 -6.35 -3.13
C HIS A 130 0.36 -6.68 -3.62
N TYR A 131 -0.66 -6.44 -2.81
CA TYR A 131 -2.01 -6.94 -3.07
C TYR A 131 -2.72 -6.31 -4.29
N PRO A 132 -2.43 -5.06 -4.73
CA PRO A 132 -2.96 -4.56 -5.99
C PRO A 132 -2.60 -5.41 -7.22
N ILE A 133 -1.50 -6.18 -7.18
CA ILE A 133 -1.11 -7.11 -8.24
C ILE A 133 -2.06 -8.32 -8.30
N LEU A 134 -2.70 -8.68 -7.17
CA LEU A 134 -3.72 -9.72 -7.04
C LEU A 134 -5.15 -9.17 -7.14
N GLN A 135 -5.34 -7.90 -7.54
CA GLN A 135 -6.66 -7.27 -7.49
C GLN A 135 -7.71 -8.05 -8.26
N ASN A 136 -7.40 -8.51 -9.47
CA ASN A 136 -8.34 -9.26 -10.30
C ASN A 136 -8.78 -10.58 -9.64
N GLN A 137 -7.86 -11.31 -8.99
CA GLN A 137 -8.14 -12.54 -8.28
C GLN A 137 -8.98 -12.27 -7.02
N ILE A 138 -8.68 -11.18 -6.31
CA ILE A 138 -9.44 -10.77 -5.12
C ILE A 138 -10.85 -10.36 -5.53
N GLU A 139 -11.01 -9.52 -6.55
CA GLU A 139 -12.32 -9.09 -7.08
C GLU A 139 -13.17 -10.28 -7.52
N ALA A 140 -12.56 -11.25 -8.24
CA ALA A 140 -13.25 -12.47 -8.65
C ALA A 140 -13.70 -13.32 -7.46
N ALA A 141 -12.91 -13.37 -6.38
CA ALA A 141 -13.22 -14.16 -5.19
C ALA A 141 -14.27 -13.51 -4.27
N VAL A 142 -14.28 -12.17 -4.13
CA VAL A 142 -15.25 -11.45 -3.28
C VAL A 142 -16.55 -11.10 -4.01
N GLY A 143 -16.53 -11.11 -5.34
CA GLY A 143 -17.71 -10.89 -6.19
C GLY A 143 -17.97 -9.43 -6.56
N PRO A 144 -18.90 -9.22 -7.54
CA PRO A 144 -19.04 -7.94 -8.24
C PRO A 144 -19.70 -6.82 -7.41
N ASN A 145 -20.27 -7.14 -6.26
CA ASN A 145 -20.93 -6.16 -5.39
C ASN A 145 -20.03 -5.58 -4.32
N VAL A 146 -18.74 -5.93 -4.35
CA VAL A 146 -17.73 -5.49 -3.38
C VAL A 146 -16.74 -4.55 -4.06
N HIS A 147 -16.52 -3.38 -3.47
CA HIS A 147 -15.52 -2.43 -3.94
C HIS A 147 -14.14 -2.77 -3.39
N VAL A 148 -13.22 -3.19 -4.25
CA VAL A 148 -11.82 -3.45 -3.91
C VAL A 148 -11.00 -2.21 -4.21
N LEU A 149 -10.26 -1.70 -3.24
CA LEU A 149 -9.49 -0.47 -3.38
C LEU A 149 -8.12 -0.55 -2.73
N SER A 150 -7.17 0.22 -3.26
CA SER A 150 -5.86 0.43 -2.65
C SER A 150 -5.72 1.87 -2.15
N SER A 151 -4.75 2.09 -1.25
CA SER A 151 -4.41 3.43 -0.76
C SER A 151 -3.67 4.30 -1.78
N ALA A 152 -3.22 3.74 -2.91
CA ALA A 152 -2.26 4.39 -3.80
C ALA A 152 -2.75 5.72 -4.37
N GLN A 153 -3.97 5.76 -4.93
CA GLN A 153 -4.51 6.97 -5.55
C GLN A 153 -4.74 8.11 -4.54
N GLU A 154 -5.32 7.80 -3.37
CA GLU A 154 -5.54 8.81 -2.34
C GLU A 154 -4.22 9.29 -1.74
N THR A 155 -3.23 8.41 -1.58
CA THR A 155 -1.88 8.81 -1.17
C THR A 155 -1.23 9.75 -2.19
N ALA A 156 -1.37 9.47 -3.48
CA ALA A 156 -0.84 10.34 -4.54
C ALA A 156 -1.49 11.73 -4.52
N LYS A 157 -2.79 11.81 -4.28
CA LYS A 157 -3.51 13.10 -4.11
C LYS A 157 -3.02 13.86 -2.89
N ASP A 158 -2.78 13.18 -1.78
CA ASP A 158 -2.22 13.82 -0.58
C ASP A 158 -0.82 14.38 -0.84
N VAL A 159 0.04 13.60 -1.53
CA VAL A 159 1.38 14.04 -1.94
C VAL A 159 1.31 15.31 -2.80
N GLU A 160 0.46 15.27 -3.84
CA GLU A 160 0.26 16.43 -4.72
C GLU A 160 -0.21 17.66 -3.93
N ALA A 161 -1.21 17.50 -3.06
CA ALA A 161 -1.78 18.59 -2.28
C ALA A 161 -0.72 19.23 -1.35
N ILE A 162 0.09 18.43 -0.67
CA ILE A 162 1.14 18.91 0.23
C ILE A 162 2.25 19.61 -0.53
N LEU A 163 2.71 19.05 -1.65
CA LEU A 163 3.74 19.66 -2.47
C LEU A 163 3.25 20.97 -3.08
N ARG A 164 1.98 21.04 -3.51
CA ARG A 164 1.34 22.26 -4.01
C ARG A 164 1.25 23.33 -2.92
N TYR A 165 0.78 22.98 -1.73
CA TYR A 165 0.66 23.89 -0.60
C TYR A 165 2.00 24.48 -0.18
N ASN A 166 3.07 23.68 -0.22
CA ASN A 166 4.42 24.12 0.12
C ASN A 166 5.16 24.84 -1.04
N GLY A 167 4.52 25.02 -2.20
CA GLY A 167 5.18 25.60 -3.39
C GLY A 167 6.30 24.72 -3.97
N GLN A 168 6.25 23.41 -3.69
CA GLN A 168 7.29 22.46 -4.08
C GLN A 168 6.85 21.50 -5.20
N LEU A 169 5.62 21.67 -5.72
CA LEU A 169 5.15 20.87 -6.84
C LEU A 169 6.01 21.17 -8.07
N ARG A 170 6.44 20.10 -8.75
CA ARG A 170 7.22 20.25 -9.99
C ARG A 170 6.33 20.79 -11.10
N THR A 171 6.79 21.82 -11.80
CA THR A 171 6.11 22.46 -12.93
C THR A 171 6.81 22.21 -14.27
N GLU A 172 7.97 21.56 -14.25
CA GLU A 172 8.76 21.27 -15.45
C GLU A 172 8.09 20.19 -16.30
N ILE A 173 8.16 20.35 -17.61
CA ILE A 173 7.57 19.46 -18.63
C ILE A 173 8.44 18.22 -18.87
N GLU A 174 9.74 18.30 -18.54
CA GLU A 174 10.66 17.18 -18.75
C GLU A 174 10.28 15.95 -17.91
N ALA A 175 10.46 14.77 -18.50
CA ALA A 175 10.20 13.52 -17.80
C ALA A 175 11.08 13.40 -16.53
N PRO A 176 10.51 12.96 -15.39
CA PRO A 176 11.30 12.82 -14.17
C PRO A 176 12.31 11.70 -14.30
N HIS A 177 13.51 11.92 -13.77
CA HIS A 177 14.48 10.85 -13.59
C HIS A 177 14.19 10.11 -12.27
N HIS A 178 13.89 8.81 -12.37
CA HIS A 178 13.62 7.96 -11.22
C HIS A 178 14.88 7.18 -10.82
N VAL A 179 15.26 7.27 -9.56
CA VAL A 179 16.35 6.48 -8.98
C VAL A 179 15.79 5.52 -7.94
N PHE A 180 16.13 4.25 -8.06
CA PHE A 180 15.72 3.19 -7.15
C PHE A 180 16.89 2.79 -6.26
N HIS A 181 16.65 2.64 -4.97
CA HIS A 181 17.68 2.22 -4.02
C HIS A 181 17.29 0.91 -3.35
N ALA A 182 18.20 -0.06 -3.35
CA ALA A 182 18.05 -1.34 -2.68
C ALA A 182 19.15 -1.58 -1.65
N SER A 183 18.76 -1.95 -0.43
CA SER A 183 19.72 -2.36 0.63
C SER A 183 20.03 -3.86 0.59
N GLY A 184 19.16 -4.64 -0.07
CA GLY A 184 19.32 -6.08 -0.28
C GLY A 184 19.96 -6.44 -1.62
N SER A 185 19.52 -7.57 -2.20
CA SER A 185 19.99 -8.05 -3.50
C SER A 185 19.50 -7.15 -4.64
N VAL A 186 20.40 -6.40 -5.26
CA VAL A 186 20.09 -5.57 -6.43
C VAL A 186 19.55 -6.38 -7.62
N PRO A 187 20.11 -7.56 -7.96
CA PRO A 187 19.55 -8.37 -9.06
C PRO A 187 18.10 -8.80 -8.83
N ILE A 188 17.75 -9.28 -7.63
CA ILE A 188 16.37 -9.67 -7.28
C ILE A 188 15.44 -8.45 -7.34
N PHE A 189 15.87 -7.34 -6.73
CA PHE A 189 15.09 -6.10 -6.74
C PHE A 189 14.84 -5.59 -8.16
N ARG A 190 15.85 -5.64 -9.03
CA ARG A 190 15.76 -5.29 -10.45
C ARG A 190 14.71 -6.13 -11.17
N SER A 191 14.81 -7.45 -11.06
CA SER A 191 13.87 -8.38 -11.71
C SER A 191 12.41 -8.10 -11.32
N ILE A 192 12.15 -7.81 -10.06
CA ILE A 192 10.82 -7.44 -9.56
C ILE A 192 10.37 -6.09 -10.12
N CYS A 193 11.21 -5.06 -10.05
CA CYS A 193 10.88 -3.73 -10.52
C CYS A 193 10.60 -3.68 -12.03
N GLU A 194 11.44 -4.33 -12.83
CA GLU A 194 11.27 -4.38 -14.28
C GLU A 194 9.94 -5.05 -14.67
N ARG A 195 9.57 -6.13 -13.98
CA ARG A 195 8.30 -6.83 -14.16
C ARG A 195 7.10 -5.95 -13.78
N TRP A 196 7.13 -5.33 -12.60
CA TRP A 196 5.98 -4.59 -12.09
C TRP A 196 5.78 -3.22 -12.77
N LEU A 197 6.87 -2.59 -13.19
CA LEU A 197 6.81 -1.29 -13.85
C LEU A 197 6.74 -1.40 -15.37
N SER A 198 6.85 -2.62 -15.91
CA SER A 198 6.93 -2.88 -17.37
C SER A 198 7.97 -1.97 -18.05
N LYS A 199 9.11 -1.77 -17.39
CA LYS A 199 10.20 -0.89 -17.83
C LYS A 199 11.53 -1.63 -17.76
N GLU A 200 12.29 -1.52 -18.82
CA GLU A 200 13.70 -1.93 -18.88
C GLU A 200 14.62 -0.75 -18.50
N GLN A 201 15.86 -1.06 -18.12
CA GLN A 201 16.91 -0.07 -17.83
C GLN A 201 16.60 0.91 -16.69
N LEU A 202 16.16 0.38 -15.56
CA LEU A 202 15.97 1.16 -14.35
C LEU A 202 17.32 1.57 -13.71
N ASP A 203 17.45 2.83 -13.27
CA ASP A 203 18.60 3.30 -12.45
C ASP A 203 18.45 2.76 -11.03
N ILE A 204 19.02 1.57 -10.78
CA ILE A 204 18.97 0.90 -9.49
C ILE A 204 20.35 0.94 -8.84
N ARG A 205 20.43 1.51 -7.64
CA ARG A 205 21.66 1.69 -6.88
C ARG A 205 21.59 0.95 -5.55
N ARG A 206 22.73 0.38 -5.13
CA ARG A 206 22.84 -0.18 -3.79
C ARG A 206 22.97 0.94 -2.77
N ILE A 207 22.27 0.81 -1.63
CA ILE A 207 22.40 1.70 -0.48
C ILE A 207 22.72 0.89 0.77
N SER A 208 23.59 1.43 1.63
CA SER A 208 23.93 0.88 2.94
C SER A 208 23.58 1.91 4.02
N PHE A 209 23.18 1.43 5.20
CA PHE A 209 22.75 2.26 6.34
C PHE A 209 23.71 2.13 7.51
#